data_b5cf8b5aa7e1f2b3897fe75263b2947b
#
_entry.id   b5cf8b5aa7e1f2b3897fe75263b2947b
#
_cell.length_a   1.000
_cell.length_b   1.000
_cell.length_c   1.000
_cell.angle_alpha   90.00
_cell.angle_beta   90.00
_cell.angle_gamma   90.00
#
_symmetry.space_group_name_H-M   'P 1'
#
loop_
_entity.id
_entity.type
_entity.pdbx_description
1 polymer ?
#
loop_
_entity_poly.entity_id
_entity_poly.type
_entity_poly.pdbx_seq_one_letter_code
_entity_poly.pdbx_strand_id
1 'polypeptide(L)'
;METDVSNSELILPSSYEEVVNELSNRSINEAMMDFFSPVTNTEESITELSTRIRNSGKLCFIVGRPGVGKSTFFQSISWRKHIKISSLEYFNAQEFVGTEKLSKLTEFLNKLSYEAISRKDKGPACIVINYLENLSGLDQEFIKGFFRDLNGILRRAPLLVLWPLTEEQDVQTMLSYSKAVSGTLFQKGFEQLDFKGPSKEYFCDIATKTIEVINGKQIADFNLNTNDLEDVLKKFNELACIDQTIRIYLDMVKEHWEQKSNYFKKIKDKIPKPNEVWFIFTYKNSEDVVKQFARQSEHPENAWMATHEKLYEYIRTNDQRKSIWDSQRLQLAINGALKTRILFISTNALIMVINSYSEHKAIKEALSEFNLNRNWGLKNKAQETLERTPLIRLLANKEHPIGKKKGNQTQEALNKADLPFKKLNNLISTRQISDCHLNKAISECINDCLSINSISEQPHPWIKSVRPDIFIETDGKQICLEFHYTDKNVPGEIADYVLRKLNVYMNQLEDYSGQKVLF
;
A
#
# COMPACT_ATOMS: atom_id res chain seq x y z
N MET A 1 39.64 -24.76 15.25
CA MET A 1 38.18 -24.70 15.45
C MET A 1 37.70 -23.50 14.67
N GLU A 2 37.45 -23.69 13.40
CA GLU A 2 36.78 -22.71 12.56
C GLU A 2 35.31 -22.67 13.01
N THR A 3 34.91 -21.58 13.60
CA THR A 3 33.51 -21.33 13.91
C THR A 3 32.79 -21.15 12.58
N ASP A 4 32.00 -22.13 12.23
CA ASP A 4 30.96 -22.06 11.20
C ASP A 4 30.10 -20.79 11.51
N VAL A 5 30.38 -19.72 10.80
CA VAL A 5 29.50 -18.55 10.78
C VAL A 5 28.25 -18.98 10.00
N SER A 6 27.31 -19.58 10.72
CA SER A 6 25.99 -19.85 10.17
C SER A 6 25.48 -18.57 9.53
N ASN A 7 25.18 -18.60 8.24
CA ASN A 7 24.52 -17.53 7.50
C ASN A 7 23.15 -17.26 8.13
N SER A 8 23.13 -16.51 9.22
CA SER A 8 21.89 -16.06 9.84
C SER A 8 21.28 -15.01 8.93
N GLU A 9 20.10 -15.26 8.43
CA GLU A 9 19.35 -14.30 7.65
C GLU A 9 18.82 -13.20 8.56
N LEU A 10 18.94 -11.95 8.09
CA LEU A 10 18.48 -10.79 8.84
C LEU A 10 16.98 -10.60 8.63
N ILE A 11 16.20 -10.71 9.70
CA ILE A 11 14.81 -10.28 9.73
C ILE A 11 14.79 -8.82 10.19
N LEU A 12 14.45 -7.91 9.28
CA LEU A 12 14.31 -6.49 9.58
C LEU A 12 12.96 -6.00 9.05
N PRO A 13 11.90 -6.10 9.85
CA PRO A 13 10.58 -5.61 9.48
C PRO A 13 10.57 -4.09 9.38
N SER A 14 9.90 -3.57 8.38
CA SER A 14 9.75 -2.13 8.15
C SER A 14 8.36 -1.61 8.53
N SER A 15 7.49 -2.47 9.07
CA SER A 15 6.15 -2.13 9.52
C SER A 15 5.82 -2.69 10.90
N TYR A 16 4.85 -2.06 11.57
CA TYR A 16 4.36 -2.51 12.87
C TYR A 16 3.78 -3.93 12.79
N GLU A 17 3.03 -4.22 11.76
CA GLU A 17 2.37 -5.50 11.54
C GLU A 17 3.40 -6.63 11.38
N GLU A 18 4.47 -6.38 10.65
CA GLU A 18 5.60 -7.31 10.53
C GLU A 18 6.26 -7.55 11.89
N VAL A 19 6.53 -6.48 12.64
CA VAL A 19 7.11 -6.58 14.00
C VAL A 19 6.26 -7.45 14.91
N VAL A 20 4.94 -7.21 14.95
CA VAL A 20 4.01 -8.00 15.78
C VAL A 20 4.01 -9.46 15.36
N ASN A 21 4.12 -9.75 14.06
CA ASN A 21 4.13 -11.10 13.55
C ASN A 21 5.38 -11.87 13.98
N GLU A 22 6.52 -11.25 13.85
CA GLU A 22 7.79 -11.85 14.25
C GLU A 22 7.86 -12.07 15.78
N LEU A 23 7.20 -11.20 16.55
CA LEU A 23 7.15 -11.30 18.01
C LEU A 23 6.00 -12.18 18.53
N SER A 24 5.10 -12.69 17.68
CA SER A 24 3.91 -13.44 18.10
C SER A 24 4.19 -14.68 18.98
N ASN A 25 5.42 -15.18 18.97
CA ASN A 25 5.90 -16.31 19.77
C ASN A 25 6.63 -15.91 21.06
N ARG A 26 6.74 -14.61 21.37
CA ARG A 26 7.43 -14.08 22.55
C ARG A 26 6.47 -13.21 23.36
N SER A 27 6.75 -12.94 24.63
CA SER A 27 5.93 -12.02 25.43
C SER A 27 6.07 -10.59 24.88
N ILE A 28 5.15 -10.24 23.99
CA ILE A 28 5.17 -9.03 23.15
C ILE A 28 5.33 -7.75 23.99
N ASN A 29 4.73 -7.71 25.18
CA ASN A 29 4.61 -6.49 25.97
C ASN A 29 5.96 -5.92 26.47
N GLU A 30 6.92 -6.76 26.85
CA GLU A 30 8.22 -6.28 27.33
C GLU A 30 9.13 -5.88 26.17
N ALA A 31 9.18 -6.69 25.11
CA ALA A 31 9.99 -6.40 23.94
C ALA A 31 9.54 -5.13 23.19
N MET A 32 8.24 -4.85 23.17
CA MET A 32 7.70 -3.66 22.50
C MET A 32 8.04 -2.36 23.21
N MET A 33 8.28 -2.37 24.54
CA MET A 33 8.67 -1.15 25.26
C MET A 33 10.03 -0.60 24.81
N ASP A 34 10.91 -1.45 24.30
CA ASP A 34 12.24 -1.05 23.82
C ASP A 34 12.20 -0.40 22.42
N PHE A 35 11.09 -0.54 21.69
CA PHE A 35 10.92 0.04 20.35
C PHE A 35 10.53 1.52 20.34
N PHE A 36 10.14 2.10 21.46
CA PHE A 36 9.53 3.43 21.46
C PHE A 36 10.55 4.55 21.46
N SER A 37 10.68 5.18 20.30
CA SER A 37 11.37 6.45 20.17
C SER A 37 10.40 7.61 20.45
N PRO A 38 10.90 8.72 21.02
CA PRO A 38 10.09 9.92 21.21
C PRO A 38 9.59 10.48 19.87
N VAL A 39 8.31 10.89 19.84
CA VAL A 39 7.70 11.64 18.73
C VAL A 39 7.25 12.99 19.30
N THR A 40 8.22 13.84 19.62
CA THR A 40 8.08 14.97 20.55
C THR A 40 6.84 15.82 20.32
N ASN A 41 6.68 16.46 19.17
CA ASN A 41 5.60 17.44 18.94
C ASN A 41 4.18 16.82 18.97
N THR A 42 4.00 15.69 18.30
CA THR A 42 2.68 15.04 18.23
C THR A 42 2.32 14.42 19.57
N GLU A 43 3.30 13.82 20.26
CA GLU A 43 3.13 13.20 21.57
C GLU A 43 2.78 14.23 22.64
N GLU A 44 3.45 15.39 22.67
CA GLU A 44 3.12 16.51 23.54
C GLU A 44 1.71 17.03 23.29
N SER A 45 1.34 17.21 22.02
CA SER A 45 0.02 17.68 21.61
C SER A 45 -1.09 16.72 22.03
N ILE A 46 -0.90 15.41 21.86
CA ILE A 46 -1.88 14.40 22.29
C ILE A 46 -1.95 14.34 23.82
N THR A 47 -0.82 14.47 24.50
CA THR A 47 -0.77 14.54 25.97
C THR A 47 -1.58 15.73 26.48
N GLU A 48 -1.37 16.89 25.92
CA GLU A 48 -2.11 18.10 26.27
C GLU A 48 -3.61 17.94 25.95
N LEU A 49 -3.96 17.44 24.76
CA LEU A 49 -5.33 17.21 24.36
C LEU A 49 -6.04 16.23 25.30
N SER A 50 -5.38 15.13 25.69
CA SER A 50 -5.93 14.14 26.60
C SER A 50 -6.28 14.72 27.99
N THR A 51 -5.47 15.67 28.48
CA THR A 51 -5.70 16.34 29.80
C THR A 51 -6.83 17.35 29.75
N ARG A 52 -7.12 17.93 28.57
CA ARG A 52 -8.20 18.91 28.38
C ARG A 52 -9.57 18.27 28.25
N ILE A 53 -9.64 16.99 27.88
CA ILE A 53 -10.90 16.25 27.72
C ILE A 53 -11.36 15.71 29.09
N ARG A 54 -12.43 16.31 29.65
CA ARG A 54 -12.99 15.89 30.95
C ARG A 54 -14.39 15.27 30.82
N ASN A 55 -15.32 16.01 30.23
CA ASN A 55 -16.73 15.60 30.14
C ASN A 55 -17.20 15.44 28.69
N SER A 56 -16.60 16.17 27.75
CA SER A 56 -16.93 16.14 26.34
C SER A 56 -15.71 15.76 25.51
N GLY A 57 -15.91 14.82 24.61
CA GLY A 57 -14.87 14.31 23.73
C GLY A 57 -14.46 15.30 22.63
N LYS A 58 -13.39 14.97 21.94
CA LYS A 58 -12.81 15.75 20.84
C LYS A 58 -12.34 14.83 19.73
N LEU A 59 -12.50 15.33 18.50
CA LEU A 59 -11.92 14.79 17.29
C LEU A 59 -10.59 15.50 16.99
N CYS A 60 -9.61 14.75 16.54
CA CYS A 60 -8.33 15.26 16.05
C CYS A 60 -7.90 14.48 14.82
N PHE A 61 -7.66 15.15 13.70
CA PHE A 61 -7.06 14.54 12.51
C PHE A 61 -5.54 14.47 12.68
N ILE A 62 -4.95 13.32 12.37
CA ILE A 62 -3.51 13.11 12.44
C ILE A 62 -2.97 12.89 11.03
N VAL A 63 -2.27 13.88 10.51
CA VAL A 63 -1.75 13.86 9.13
C VAL A 63 -0.32 13.37 9.12
N GLY A 64 -0.04 12.41 8.29
CA GLY A 64 1.33 11.93 8.13
C GLY A 64 1.45 10.96 6.97
N ARG A 65 2.59 11.02 6.30
CA ARG A 65 2.87 10.17 5.13
C ARG A 65 2.88 8.68 5.51
N PRO A 66 2.66 7.79 4.52
CA PRO A 66 2.90 6.36 4.72
C PRO A 66 4.36 6.11 5.15
N GLY A 67 4.57 5.16 6.05
CA GLY A 67 5.91 4.76 6.48
C GLY A 67 6.59 5.66 7.53
N VAL A 68 5.96 6.75 7.99
CA VAL A 68 6.52 7.62 9.05
C VAL A 68 6.36 7.03 10.46
N GLY A 69 5.69 5.87 10.62
CA GLY A 69 5.53 5.21 11.92
C GLY A 69 4.24 5.55 12.66
N LYS A 70 3.18 6.03 11.99
CA LYS A 70 1.87 6.34 12.61
C LYS A 70 1.30 5.15 13.38
N SER A 71 1.19 3.97 12.75
CA SER A 71 0.62 2.76 13.38
C SER A 71 1.39 2.37 14.64
N THR A 72 2.73 2.35 14.57
CA THR A 72 3.60 2.07 15.72
C THR A 72 3.37 3.08 16.86
N PHE A 73 3.25 4.36 16.52
CA PHE A 73 2.99 5.40 17.52
C PHE A 73 1.64 5.19 18.19
N PHE A 74 0.55 4.98 17.43
CA PHE A 74 -0.78 4.79 18.02
C PHE A 74 -0.83 3.58 18.93
N GLN A 75 -0.24 2.46 18.51
CA GLN A 75 -0.14 1.27 19.35
C GLN A 75 0.62 1.54 20.65
N SER A 76 1.63 2.42 20.61
CA SER A 76 2.45 2.77 21.77
C SER A 76 1.74 3.68 22.77
N ILE A 77 0.63 4.32 22.41
CA ILE A 77 -0.06 5.29 23.28
C ILE A 77 -0.42 4.68 24.64
N SER A 78 -0.89 3.44 24.66
CA SER A 78 -1.27 2.75 25.91
C SER A 78 -0.11 2.54 26.89
N TRP A 79 1.14 2.54 26.41
CA TRP A 79 2.34 2.34 27.24
C TRP A 79 3.04 3.65 27.61
N ARG A 80 2.61 4.77 26.99
CA ARG A 80 3.12 6.11 27.30
C ARG A 80 2.38 6.69 28.50
N LYS A 81 2.88 6.42 29.73
CA LYS A 81 2.21 6.74 31.01
C LYS A 81 1.86 8.22 31.19
N HIS A 82 2.53 9.13 30.48
CA HIS A 82 2.24 10.56 30.53
C HIS A 82 1.01 10.95 29.68
N ILE A 83 0.57 10.11 28.72
CA ILE A 83 -0.67 10.30 28.00
C ILE A 83 -1.81 9.71 28.83
N LYS A 84 -2.62 10.59 29.41
CA LYS A 84 -3.71 10.16 30.32
C LYS A 84 -4.93 9.72 29.52
N ILE A 85 -5.07 8.42 29.33
CA ILE A 85 -6.25 7.79 28.71
C ILE A 85 -6.77 6.67 29.60
N SER A 86 -8.08 6.41 29.54
CA SER A 86 -8.73 5.32 30.30
C SER A 86 -8.71 3.99 29.55
N SER A 87 -8.70 4.03 28.22
CA SER A 87 -8.56 2.88 27.32
C SER A 87 -8.08 3.34 25.95
N LEU A 88 -7.54 2.40 25.15
CA LEU A 88 -7.17 2.61 23.74
C LEU A 88 -7.89 1.54 22.92
N GLU A 89 -8.70 1.98 21.97
CA GLU A 89 -9.51 1.12 21.11
C GLU A 89 -9.25 1.45 19.65
N TYR A 90 -9.44 0.46 18.78
CA TYR A 90 -9.22 0.61 17.34
C TYR A 90 -10.50 0.28 16.59
N PHE A 91 -10.89 1.16 15.69
CA PHE A 91 -11.91 0.88 14.69
C PHE A 91 -11.25 0.59 13.35
N ASN A 92 -11.44 -0.62 12.83
CA ASN A 92 -10.87 -1.03 11.54
C ASN A 92 -11.93 -0.92 10.43
N ALA A 93 -11.87 0.15 9.64
CA ALA A 93 -12.83 0.40 8.58
C ALA A 93 -12.68 -0.52 7.36
N GLN A 94 -11.62 -1.34 7.27
CA GLN A 94 -11.47 -2.33 6.20
C GLN A 94 -12.48 -3.47 6.25
N GLU A 95 -13.04 -3.73 7.42
CA GLU A 95 -14.04 -4.79 7.63
C GLU A 95 -15.38 -4.46 6.97
N PHE A 96 -15.60 -3.22 6.54
CA PHE A 96 -16.87 -2.70 6.04
C PHE A 96 -16.74 -2.05 4.66
N VAL A 97 -17.86 -1.90 3.94
CA VAL A 97 -17.88 -1.38 2.57
C VAL A 97 -18.80 -0.14 2.46
N GLY A 98 -18.38 0.83 1.68
CA GLY A 98 -19.19 2.01 1.33
C GLY A 98 -19.71 2.78 2.55
N THR A 99 -21.01 3.06 2.59
CA THR A 99 -21.70 3.79 3.68
C THR A 99 -21.70 3.03 5.00
N GLU A 100 -21.56 1.71 4.97
CA GLU A 100 -21.55 0.89 6.16
C GLU A 100 -20.38 1.24 7.08
N LYS A 101 -19.24 1.69 6.54
CA LYS A 101 -18.07 2.15 7.31
C LYS A 101 -18.45 3.20 8.36
N LEU A 102 -19.16 4.24 7.97
CA LEU A 102 -19.55 5.32 8.88
C LEU A 102 -20.68 4.90 9.83
N SER A 103 -21.62 4.07 9.37
CA SER A 103 -22.68 3.54 10.22
C SER A 103 -22.13 2.67 11.34
N LYS A 104 -21.19 1.77 11.00
CA LYS A 104 -20.53 0.89 11.99
C LYS A 104 -19.60 1.68 12.92
N LEU A 105 -18.91 2.70 12.39
CA LEU A 105 -18.14 3.60 13.25
C LEU A 105 -19.04 4.32 14.26
N THR A 106 -20.22 4.78 13.83
CA THR A 106 -21.18 5.42 14.74
C THR A 106 -21.66 4.44 15.82
N GLU A 107 -22.02 3.21 15.46
CA GLU A 107 -22.38 2.15 16.42
C GLU A 107 -21.26 1.89 17.43
N PHE A 108 -20.03 1.75 16.94
CA PHE A 108 -18.85 1.51 17.76
C PHE A 108 -18.59 2.65 18.76
N LEU A 109 -18.63 3.90 18.29
CA LEU A 109 -18.45 5.09 19.14
C LEU A 109 -19.57 5.24 20.16
N ASN A 110 -20.81 4.92 19.80
CA ASN A 110 -21.93 4.90 20.73
C ASN A 110 -21.69 3.92 21.87
N LYS A 111 -21.29 2.66 21.56
CA LYS A 111 -20.97 1.66 22.58
C LYS A 111 -19.89 2.15 23.53
N LEU A 112 -18.76 2.62 22.99
CA LEU A 112 -17.64 3.13 23.80
C LEU A 112 -18.00 4.36 24.61
N SER A 113 -18.95 5.19 24.16
CA SER A 113 -19.37 6.37 24.91
C SER A 113 -19.93 6.03 26.29
N TYR A 114 -20.67 4.93 26.44
CA TYR A 114 -21.19 4.47 27.74
C TYR A 114 -20.06 4.00 28.66
N GLU A 115 -19.08 3.29 28.11
CA GLU A 115 -17.94 2.81 28.90
C GLU A 115 -17.04 3.98 29.33
N ALA A 116 -16.81 4.96 28.44
CA ALA A 116 -16.01 6.15 28.74
C ALA A 116 -16.60 6.99 29.88
N ILE A 117 -17.93 7.12 29.94
CA ILE A 117 -18.61 7.84 31.02
C ILE A 117 -18.35 7.16 32.39
N SER A 118 -18.35 5.84 32.44
CA SER A 118 -18.09 5.09 33.66
C SER A 118 -16.64 5.18 34.16
N ARG A 119 -15.70 5.50 33.27
CA ARG A 119 -14.23 5.56 33.54
C ARG A 119 -13.65 6.97 33.46
N LYS A 120 -14.49 8.01 33.43
CA LYS A 120 -14.07 9.41 33.16
C LYS A 120 -12.96 9.94 34.09
N ASP A 121 -12.89 9.44 35.32
CA ASP A 121 -11.89 9.86 36.30
C ASP A 121 -10.45 9.37 35.94
N LYS A 122 -10.33 8.37 35.07
CA LYS A 122 -9.06 7.83 34.60
C LYS A 122 -8.53 8.52 33.31
N GLY A 123 -9.30 9.44 32.75
CA GLY A 123 -9.02 10.12 31.49
C GLY A 123 -9.99 9.72 30.36
N PRO A 124 -9.89 10.32 29.17
CA PRO A 124 -10.75 9.99 28.04
C PRO A 124 -10.45 8.58 27.53
N ALA A 125 -11.46 7.91 26.94
CA ALA A 125 -11.21 6.74 26.10
C ALA A 125 -10.68 7.22 24.74
N CYS A 126 -9.52 6.69 24.34
CA CYS A 126 -8.89 7.02 23.06
C CYS A 126 -9.32 6.00 22.00
N ILE A 127 -9.69 6.50 20.84
CA ILE A 127 -10.11 5.70 19.69
C ILE A 127 -9.27 6.10 18.48
N VAL A 128 -8.66 5.11 17.82
CA VAL A 128 -7.95 5.30 16.55
C VAL A 128 -8.78 4.71 15.42
N ILE A 129 -9.08 5.51 14.40
CA ILE A 129 -9.86 5.09 13.24
C ILE A 129 -8.90 4.69 12.13
N ASN A 130 -8.73 3.39 11.91
CA ASN A 130 -7.84 2.87 10.89
C ASN A 130 -8.54 2.69 9.54
N TYR A 131 -7.81 2.91 8.43
CA TYR A 131 -8.21 2.64 7.06
C TYR A 131 -9.49 3.37 6.60
N LEU A 132 -9.66 4.59 7.07
CA LEU A 132 -10.73 5.50 6.63
C LEU A 132 -10.13 6.88 6.31
N GLU A 133 -9.21 6.90 5.36
CA GLU A 133 -8.43 8.09 5.06
C GLU A 133 -9.21 9.16 4.28
N ASN A 134 -10.19 8.74 3.48
CA ASN A 134 -11.08 9.68 2.80
C ASN A 134 -12.52 9.14 2.74
N LEU A 135 -13.44 10.06 2.51
CA LEU A 135 -14.87 9.79 2.33
C LEU A 135 -15.32 10.02 0.88
N SER A 136 -14.38 9.97 -0.07
CA SER A 136 -14.67 10.15 -1.48
C SER A 136 -15.60 9.04 -1.98
N GLY A 137 -16.65 9.43 -2.70
CA GLY A 137 -17.64 8.47 -3.20
C GLY A 137 -18.86 8.26 -2.29
N LEU A 138 -18.87 8.84 -1.08
CA LEU A 138 -20.06 8.91 -0.25
C LEU A 138 -20.85 10.17 -0.52
N ASP A 139 -22.16 10.11 -0.31
CA ASP A 139 -23.04 11.27 -0.41
C ASP A 139 -22.71 12.32 0.66
N GLN A 140 -22.71 13.60 0.28
CA GLN A 140 -22.30 14.70 1.16
C GLN A 140 -23.26 14.87 2.35
N GLU A 141 -24.57 14.68 2.15
CA GLU A 141 -25.53 14.79 3.26
C GLU A 141 -25.40 13.63 4.23
N PHE A 142 -25.05 12.45 3.72
CA PHE A 142 -24.73 11.30 4.58
C PHE A 142 -23.49 11.57 5.44
N ILE A 143 -22.44 12.16 4.86
CA ILE A 143 -21.22 12.54 5.59
C ILE A 143 -21.52 13.60 6.66
N LYS A 144 -22.31 14.62 6.33
CA LYS A 144 -22.74 15.63 7.30
C LYS A 144 -23.61 15.03 8.40
N GLY A 145 -24.50 14.08 8.06
CA GLY A 145 -25.27 13.29 9.01
C GLY A 145 -24.39 12.60 10.03
N PHE A 146 -23.40 11.87 9.55
CA PHE A 146 -22.40 11.21 10.41
C PHE A 146 -21.69 12.21 11.35
N PHE A 147 -21.22 13.36 10.87
CA PHE A 147 -20.58 14.35 11.76
C PHE A 147 -21.54 14.99 12.78
N ARG A 148 -22.85 15.08 12.48
CA ARG A 148 -23.88 15.48 13.48
C ARG A 148 -23.99 14.44 14.59
N ASP A 149 -24.05 13.16 14.22
CA ASP A 149 -24.15 12.06 15.18
C ASP A 149 -22.87 11.98 16.03
N LEU A 150 -21.69 12.07 15.39
CA LEU A 150 -20.40 12.14 16.08
C LEU A 150 -20.36 13.30 17.09
N ASN A 151 -20.81 14.49 16.69
CA ASN A 151 -20.88 15.63 17.60
C ASN A 151 -21.81 15.36 18.80
N GLY A 152 -22.94 14.70 18.57
CA GLY A 152 -23.85 14.26 19.63
C GLY A 152 -23.19 13.28 20.62
N ILE A 153 -22.40 12.33 20.10
CA ILE A 153 -21.66 11.35 20.91
C ILE A 153 -20.57 12.07 21.72
N LEU A 154 -19.75 12.90 21.09
CA LEU A 154 -18.63 13.59 21.74
C LEU A 154 -19.10 14.58 22.82
N ARG A 155 -20.27 15.21 22.68
CA ARG A 155 -20.82 16.11 23.71
C ARG A 155 -21.15 15.39 25.02
N ARG A 156 -21.50 14.12 24.99
CA ARG A 156 -21.95 13.37 26.17
C ARG A 156 -20.90 12.49 26.83
N ALA A 157 -19.77 12.21 26.15
CA ALA A 157 -18.76 11.28 26.63
C ALA A 157 -17.34 11.81 26.41
N PRO A 158 -16.41 11.57 27.35
CA PRO A 158 -15.00 11.97 27.21
C PRO A 158 -14.27 11.00 26.29
N LEU A 159 -14.41 11.19 25.00
CA LEU A 159 -13.74 10.41 23.95
C LEU A 159 -12.65 11.26 23.28
N LEU A 160 -11.47 10.70 23.09
CA LEU A 160 -10.43 11.24 22.22
C LEU A 160 -10.42 10.43 20.93
N VAL A 161 -10.96 11.01 19.86
CA VAL A 161 -11.00 10.36 18.54
C VAL A 161 -9.83 10.85 17.73
N LEU A 162 -8.86 9.97 17.48
CA LEU A 162 -7.71 10.19 16.61
C LEU A 162 -8.03 9.59 15.24
N TRP A 163 -8.01 10.42 14.21
CA TRP A 163 -8.33 9.98 12.86
C TRP A 163 -7.12 10.18 11.94
N PRO A 164 -6.33 9.11 11.70
CA PRO A 164 -5.18 9.18 10.80
C PRO A 164 -5.59 9.46 9.36
N LEU A 165 -4.87 10.37 8.74
CA LEU A 165 -4.99 10.74 7.34
C LEU A 165 -3.60 10.74 6.70
N THR A 166 -3.56 10.58 5.39
CA THR A 166 -2.29 10.52 4.65
C THR A 166 -2.02 11.81 3.90
N GLU A 167 -3.02 12.40 3.28
CA GLU A 167 -2.89 13.56 2.42
C GLU A 167 -3.53 14.81 3.02
N GLU A 168 -2.85 15.95 2.92
CA GLU A 168 -3.34 17.25 3.39
C GLU A 168 -4.68 17.61 2.73
N GLN A 169 -4.89 17.21 1.48
CA GLN A 169 -6.13 17.49 0.76
C GLN A 169 -7.33 16.73 1.34
N ASP A 170 -7.12 15.50 1.82
CA ASP A 170 -8.16 14.73 2.51
C ASP A 170 -8.52 15.42 3.84
N VAL A 171 -7.51 15.93 4.55
CA VAL A 171 -7.74 16.71 5.78
C VAL A 171 -8.61 17.93 5.53
N GLN A 172 -8.28 18.75 4.54
CA GLN A 172 -9.05 19.95 4.22
C GLN A 172 -10.49 19.59 3.86
N THR A 173 -10.69 18.49 3.16
CA THR A 173 -12.01 17.96 2.81
C THR A 173 -12.77 17.52 4.07
N MET A 174 -12.13 16.74 4.93
CA MET A 174 -12.73 16.27 6.19
C MET A 174 -13.03 17.42 7.15
N LEU A 175 -12.13 18.40 7.27
CA LEU A 175 -12.35 19.62 8.04
C LEU A 175 -13.52 20.42 7.50
N SER A 176 -13.67 20.53 6.18
CA SER A 176 -14.79 21.26 5.58
C SER A 176 -16.14 20.64 5.94
N TYR A 177 -16.27 19.32 5.87
CA TYR A 177 -17.49 18.62 6.25
C TYR A 177 -17.77 18.71 7.76
N SER A 178 -16.76 18.49 8.58
CA SER A 178 -16.93 18.47 10.03
C SER A 178 -17.20 19.86 10.61
N LYS A 179 -16.48 20.89 10.17
CA LYS A 179 -16.69 22.29 10.60
C LYS A 179 -18.02 22.86 10.12
N ALA A 180 -18.51 22.44 8.95
CA ALA A 180 -19.83 22.82 8.46
C ALA A 180 -20.96 22.33 9.40
N VAL A 181 -20.71 21.27 10.15
CA VAL A 181 -21.66 20.73 11.14
C VAL A 181 -21.48 21.41 12.50
N SER A 182 -20.27 21.43 13.05
CA SER A 182 -20.00 22.03 14.36
C SER A 182 -18.50 22.22 14.63
N GLY A 183 -18.12 23.42 15.01
CA GLY A 183 -16.78 23.73 15.50
C GLY A 183 -16.45 23.08 16.87
N THR A 184 -17.45 22.60 17.62
CA THR A 184 -17.26 22.00 18.95
C THR A 184 -16.71 20.58 18.90
N LEU A 185 -16.69 19.95 17.72
CA LEU A 185 -16.04 18.65 17.50
C LEU A 185 -14.56 18.68 17.88
N PHE A 186 -13.93 19.81 17.69
CA PHE A 186 -12.49 19.99 17.89
C PHE A 186 -12.16 20.76 19.17
N GLN A 187 -10.96 20.54 19.66
CA GLN A 187 -10.32 21.47 20.58
C GLN A 187 -9.58 22.52 19.74
N LYS A 188 -9.79 23.82 20.02
CA LYS A 188 -9.14 24.90 19.29
C LYS A 188 -7.62 24.73 19.29
N GLY A 189 -7.02 24.73 18.10
CA GLY A 189 -5.59 24.52 17.89
C GLY A 189 -5.15 23.05 17.82
N PHE A 190 -6.09 22.10 17.91
CA PHE A 190 -5.85 20.66 17.82
C PHE A 190 -6.79 19.98 16.81
N GLU A 191 -7.27 20.73 15.83
CA GLU A 191 -8.12 20.20 14.76
C GLU A 191 -7.36 19.19 13.91
N GLN A 192 -6.09 19.49 13.68
CA GLN A 192 -5.13 18.73 12.89
C GLN A 192 -3.78 18.75 13.57
N LEU A 193 -3.10 17.60 13.59
CA LEU A 193 -1.72 17.48 14.05
C LEU A 193 -0.88 16.82 12.95
N ASP A 194 0.26 17.40 12.63
CA ASP A 194 1.19 16.84 11.68
C ASP A 194 2.05 15.77 12.36
N PHE A 195 2.00 14.55 11.84
CA PHE A 195 2.80 13.45 12.29
C PHE A 195 4.02 13.27 11.38
N LYS A 196 5.18 13.68 11.88
CA LYS A 196 6.46 13.59 11.15
C LYS A 196 7.25 12.32 11.47
N GLY A 197 6.77 11.51 12.42
CA GLY A 197 7.50 10.36 12.93
C GLY A 197 8.63 10.73 13.91
N PRO A 198 9.47 9.75 14.28
CA PRO A 198 10.64 10.00 15.13
C PRO A 198 11.65 10.90 14.42
N SER A 199 12.47 11.62 15.21
CA SER A 199 13.58 12.38 14.66
C SER A 199 14.61 11.44 14.02
N LYS A 200 15.24 11.89 12.94
CA LYS A 200 16.25 11.11 12.20
C LYS A 200 17.45 10.69 13.06
N GLU A 201 17.75 11.43 14.10
CA GLU A 201 18.80 11.09 15.08
C GLU A 201 18.56 9.72 15.75
N TYR A 202 17.30 9.29 15.86
CA TYR A 202 16.94 7.98 16.42
C TYR A 202 16.90 6.84 15.41
N PHE A 203 17.09 7.09 14.12
CA PHE A 203 16.90 6.07 13.08
C PHE A 203 17.88 4.90 13.21
N CYS A 204 19.16 5.20 13.49
CA CYS A 204 20.15 4.14 13.75
C CYS A 204 19.79 3.30 14.98
N ASP A 205 19.34 3.94 16.05
CA ASP A 205 18.91 3.25 17.27
C ASP A 205 17.66 2.40 17.03
N ILE A 206 16.70 2.93 16.27
CA ILE A 206 15.49 2.19 15.88
C ILE A 206 15.87 0.93 15.09
N ALA A 207 16.75 1.06 14.08
CA ALA A 207 17.20 -0.08 13.29
C ALA A 207 17.93 -1.12 14.16
N THR A 208 18.87 -0.67 15.00
CA THR A 208 19.62 -1.53 15.91
C THR A 208 18.67 -2.31 16.82
N LYS A 209 17.78 -1.63 17.52
CA LYS A 209 16.81 -2.26 18.42
C LYS A 209 15.87 -3.21 17.69
N THR A 210 15.40 -2.83 16.50
CA THR A 210 14.54 -3.69 15.69
C THR A 210 15.26 -4.98 15.34
N ILE A 211 16.51 -4.90 14.88
CA ILE A 211 17.32 -6.08 14.56
C ILE A 211 17.52 -6.95 15.80
N GLU A 212 17.94 -6.36 16.92
CA GLU A 212 18.25 -7.10 18.13
C GLU A 212 17.04 -7.80 18.74
N VAL A 213 15.89 -7.12 18.79
CA VAL A 213 14.67 -7.67 19.40
C VAL A 213 14.05 -8.74 18.50
N ILE A 214 13.95 -8.49 17.20
CA ILE A 214 13.32 -9.43 16.26
C ILE A 214 14.16 -10.69 16.10
N ASN A 215 15.47 -10.55 15.95
CA ASN A 215 16.33 -11.71 15.68
C ASN A 215 16.88 -12.37 16.97
N GLY A 216 16.76 -11.72 18.12
CA GLY A 216 17.38 -12.16 19.37
C GLY A 216 18.90 -12.23 19.30
N LYS A 217 19.51 -11.42 18.43
CA LYS A 217 20.96 -11.37 18.13
C LYS A 217 21.36 -9.91 17.95
N GLN A 218 22.64 -9.61 18.19
CA GLN A 218 23.17 -8.27 17.99
C GLN A 218 23.42 -7.97 16.50
N ILE A 219 23.49 -6.69 16.14
CA ILE A 219 23.76 -6.28 14.75
C ILE A 219 25.07 -6.84 14.22
N ALA A 220 26.07 -7.05 15.08
CA ALA A 220 27.36 -7.63 14.73
C ALA A 220 27.25 -9.09 14.23
N ASP A 221 26.25 -9.84 14.70
CA ASP A 221 26.00 -11.21 14.27
C ASP A 221 25.53 -11.29 12.79
N PHE A 222 25.09 -10.15 12.26
CA PHE A 222 24.69 -9.98 10.86
C PHE A 222 25.77 -9.27 10.03
N ASN A 223 26.99 -9.17 10.52
CA ASN A 223 28.07 -8.39 9.89
C ASN A 223 27.73 -6.91 9.68
N LEU A 224 26.83 -6.36 10.48
CA LEU A 224 26.51 -4.95 10.54
C LEU A 224 27.16 -4.28 11.76
N ASN A 225 27.48 -3.02 11.62
CA ASN A 225 27.96 -2.19 12.72
C ASN A 225 27.33 -0.80 12.65
N THR A 226 27.53 0.03 13.66
CA THR A 226 26.96 1.37 13.74
C THR A 226 27.36 2.25 12.55
N ASN A 227 28.61 2.13 12.05
CA ASN A 227 29.07 2.91 10.89
C ASN A 227 28.27 2.54 9.62
N ASP A 228 27.91 1.27 9.45
CA ASP A 228 27.07 0.84 8.33
C ASP A 228 25.70 1.53 8.36
N LEU A 229 25.09 1.61 9.55
CA LEU A 229 23.80 2.27 9.74
C LEU A 229 23.91 3.79 9.52
N GLU A 230 24.99 4.41 9.98
CA GLU A 230 25.26 5.84 9.73
C GLU A 230 25.53 6.14 8.26
N ASP A 231 26.24 5.27 7.54
CA ASP A 231 26.49 5.44 6.11
C ASP A 231 25.20 5.28 5.29
N VAL A 232 24.31 4.37 5.69
CA VAL A 232 22.97 4.28 5.15
C VAL A 232 22.17 5.55 5.44
N LEU A 233 22.29 6.10 6.68
CA LEU A 233 21.61 7.35 7.06
C LEU A 233 22.10 8.56 6.26
N LYS A 234 23.39 8.63 5.92
CA LYS A 234 23.92 9.68 5.03
C LYS A 234 23.27 9.62 3.65
N LYS A 235 23.25 8.43 3.03
CA LYS A 235 22.59 8.22 1.74
C LYS A 235 21.09 8.51 1.80
N PHE A 236 20.43 8.10 2.88
CA PHE A 236 19.03 8.39 3.12
C PHE A 236 18.73 9.90 3.18
N ASN A 237 19.62 10.68 3.76
CA ASN A 237 19.46 12.13 3.82
C ASN A 237 19.61 12.84 2.46
N GLU A 238 20.18 12.17 1.46
CA GLU A 238 20.26 12.65 0.07
C GLU A 238 18.96 12.41 -0.72
N LEU A 239 18.05 11.57 -0.21
CA LEU A 239 16.76 11.34 -0.83
C LEU A 239 15.89 12.60 -0.81
N ALA A 240 14.92 12.64 -1.71
CA ALA A 240 13.90 13.67 -1.68
C ALA A 240 13.13 13.64 -0.34
N CYS A 241 12.76 14.81 0.16
CA CYS A 241 12.12 14.94 1.48
C CYS A 241 10.86 14.08 1.63
N ILE A 242 10.16 13.80 0.51
CA ILE A 242 8.96 12.95 0.48
C ILE A 242 9.27 11.49 0.78
N ASP A 243 10.45 11.00 0.42
CA ASP A 243 10.86 9.61 0.60
C ASP A 243 11.59 9.39 1.95
N GLN A 244 11.85 10.46 2.71
CA GLN A 244 12.56 10.38 3.98
C GLN A 244 11.64 9.91 5.11
N THR A 245 11.33 8.62 5.13
CA THR A 245 10.53 7.96 6.18
C THR A 245 11.34 6.88 6.90
N ILE A 246 10.97 6.56 8.14
CA ILE A 246 11.64 5.49 8.91
C ILE A 246 11.57 4.15 8.19
N ARG A 247 10.46 3.87 7.50
CA ARG A 247 10.30 2.66 6.69
C ARG A 247 11.36 2.57 5.60
N ILE A 248 11.53 3.64 4.80
CA ILE A 248 12.53 3.67 3.73
C ILE A 248 13.95 3.52 4.30
N TYR A 249 14.21 4.11 5.45
CA TYR A 249 15.50 3.92 6.10
C TYR A 249 15.75 2.45 6.49
N LEU A 250 14.76 1.77 7.10
CA LEU A 250 14.88 0.35 7.44
C LEU A 250 15.03 -0.54 6.20
N ASP A 251 14.28 -0.24 5.13
CA ASP A 251 14.43 -0.92 3.85
C ASP A 251 15.85 -0.73 3.28
N MET A 252 16.42 0.47 3.36
CA MET A 252 17.80 0.74 2.92
C MET A 252 18.84 0.02 3.77
N VAL A 253 18.63 -0.09 5.09
CA VAL A 253 19.51 -0.89 5.98
C VAL A 253 19.47 -2.36 5.56
N LYS A 254 18.30 -2.90 5.27
CA LYS A 254 18.13 -4.26 4.78
C LYS A 254 18.84 -4.48 3.44
N GLU A 255 18.65 -3.57 2.49
CA GLU A 255 19.34 -3.61 1.20
C GLU A 255 20.87 -3.54 1.36
N HIS A 256 21.37 -2.71 2.28
CA HIS A 256 22.79 -2.62 2.58
C HIS A 256 23.34 -3.94 3.14
N TRP A 257 22.61 -4.57 4.07
CA TRP A 257 22.95 -5.89 4.57
C TRP A 257 22.92 -6.95 3.47
N GLU A 258 21.90 -6.95 2.62
CA GLU A 258 21.79 -7.87 1.48
C GLU A 258 22.96 -7.74 0.50
N GLN A 259 23.44 -6.52 0.27
CA GLN A 259 24.64 -6.27 -0.54
C GLN A 259 25.90 -6.84 0.11
N LYS A 260 26.01 -6.79 1.43
CA LYS A 260 27.10 -7.38 2.20
C LYS A 260 27.00 -8.90 2.31
N SER A 261 25.79 -9.45 2.37
CA SER A 261 25.58 -10.88 2.51
C SER A 261 25.75 -11.58 1.16
N ASN A 262 26.58 -12.59 1.11
CA ASN A 262 26.85 -13.37 -0.11
C ASN A 262 25.63 -14.15 -0.65
N TYR A 263 24.55 -14.20 0.11
CA TYR A 263 23.38 -15.02 -0.21
C TYR A 263 22.57 -14.44 -1.38
N PHE A 264 22.18 -13.16 -1.27
CA PHE A 264 21.45 -12.49 -2.36
C PHE A 264 22.31 -12.27 -3.59
N LYS A 265 23.61 -12.02 -3.38
CA LYS A 265 24.56 -11.90 -4.47
C LYS A 265 24.56 -13.18 -5.32
N LYS A 266 24.55 -14.36 -4.69
CA LYS A 266 24.52 -15.65 -5.41
C LYS A 266 23.24 -15.86 -6.23
N ILE A 267 22.08 -15.35 -5.78
CA ILE A 267 20.84 -15.43 -6.56
C ILE A 267 20.85 -14.39 -7.67
N LYS A 268 21.17 -13.13 -7.36
CA LYS A 268 21.25 -12.04 -8.35
C LYS A 268 22.30 -12.31 -9.45
N ASP A 269 23.46 -12.84 -9.08
CA ASP A 269 24.53 -13.15 -10.05
C ASP A 269 24.15 -14.28 -11.03
N LYS A 270 23.20 -15.12 -10.68
CA LYS A 270 22.66 -16.15 -11.57
C LYS A 270 21.54 -15.65 -12.48
N ILE A 271 20.89 -14.54 -12.13
CA ILE A 271 19.83 -13.94 -12.95
C ILE A 271 20.50 -13.05 -14.01
N PRO A 272 20.32 -13.34 -15.32
CA PRO A 272 21.04 -12.64 -16.39
C PRO A 272 20.79 -11.13 -16.45
N LYS A 273 19.60 -10.69 -16.03
CA LYS A 273 19.20 -9.26 -15.95
C LYS A 273 18.24 -9.05 -14.78
N PRO A 274 18.18 -7.82 -14.23
CA PRO A 274 17.13 -7.47 -13.28
C PRO A 274 15.74 -7.72 -13.87
N ASN A 275 14.89 -8.44 -13.14
CA ASN A 275 13.54 -8.77 -13.56
C ASN A 275 12.53 -7.99 -12.73
N GLU A 276 11.62 -7.35 -13.43
CA GLU A 276 10.47 -6.71 -12.82
C GLU A 276 9.20 -7.47 -13.22
N VAL A 277 8.29 -7.68 -12.29
CA VAL A 277 6.96 -8.24 -12.54
C VAL A 277 5.93 -7.19 -12.12
N TRP A 278 5.15 -6.74 -13.09
CA TRP A 278 4.15 -5.71 -12.89
C TRP A 278 2.75 -6.31 -13.05
N PHE A 279 1.96 -6.24 -11.99
CA PHE A 279 0.57 -6.69 -12.00
C PHE A 279 -0.34 -5.51 -12.30
N ILE A 280 -1.14 -5.64 -13.35
CA ILE A 280 -2.00 -4.56 -13.84
C ILE A 280 -3.46 -4.96 -13.70
N PHE A 281 -4.18 -4.22 -12.86
CA PHE A 281 -5.58 -4.46 -12.59
C PHE A 281 -6.47 -3.50 -13.39
N THR A 282 -7.54 -4.05 -13.96
CA THR A 282 -8.50 -3.26 -14.72
C THR A 282 -9.91 -3.59 -14.29
N TYR A 283 -10.55 -2.67 -13.57
CA TYR A 283 -11.97 -2.66 -13.22
C TYR A 283 -12.36 -1.26 -12.75
N LYS A 284 -13.66 -1.02 -12.57
CA LYS A 284 -14.14 0.30 -12.13
C LYS A 284 -13.56 0.64 -10.75
N ASN A 285 -12.92 1.80 -10.64
CA ASN A 285 -12.26 2.29 -9.42
C ASN A 285 -11.10 1.40 -8.90
N SER A 286 -10.45 0.64 -9.78
CA SER A 286 -9.28 -0.18 -9.44
C SER A 286 -8.17 0.59 -8.71
N GLU A 287 -8.02 1.88 -9.01
CA GLU A 287 -7.05 2.76 -8.39
C GLU A 287 -7.14 2.76 -6.85
N ASP A 288 -8.34 2.84 -6.30
CA ASP A 288 -8.55 2.98 -4.85
C ASP A 288 -8.14 1.71 -4.08
N VAL A 289 -8.32 0.53 -4.70
CA VAL A 289 -7.91 -0.74 -4.09
C VAL A 289 -6.43 -1.02 -4.33
N VAL A 290 -5.92 -0.76 -5.54
CA VAL A 290 -4.51 -0.95 -5.89
C VAL A 290 -3.58 -0.11 -5.02
N LYS A 291 -3.95 1.14 -4.72
CA LYS A 291 -3.20 2.03 -3.82
C LYS A 291 -2.95 1.44 -2.42
N GLN A 292 -3.78 0.51 -1.96
CA GLN A 292 -3.59 -0.14 -0.66
C GLN A 292 -2.41 -1.13 -0.67
N PHE A 293 -2.08 -1.68 -1.84
CA PHE A 293 -1.04 -2.70 -2.00
C PHE A 293 0.26 -2.15 -2.60
N ALA A 294 0.28 -0.88 -2.97
CA ALA A 294 1.41 -0.28 -3.67
C ALA A 294 1.83 1.06 -3.05
N ARG A 295 3.15 1.29 -3.05
CA ARG A 295 3.75 2.53 -2.53
C ARG A 295 3.36 3.72 -3.42
N GLN A 296 2.88 4.78 -2.80
CA GLN A 296 2.65 6.06 -3.46
C GLN A 296 3.94 6.87 -3.41
N SER A 297 4.53 7.17 -4.56
CA SER A 297 5.71 8.02 -4.71
C SER A 297 5.64 8.77 -6.03
N GLU A 298 6.14 10.01 -6.06
CA GLU A 298 6.29 10.76 -7.31
C GLU A 298 7.45 10.22 -8.15
N HIS A 299 8.48 9.68 -7.49
CA HIS A 299 9.65 9.14 -8.16
C HIS A 299 9.37 7.78 -8.81
N PRO A 300 9.65 7.61 -10.12
CA PRO A 300 9.38 6.37 -10.85
C PRO A 300 10.01 5.12 -10.24
N GLU A 301 11.17 5.25 -9.61
CA GLU A 301 11.87 4.11 -9.00
C GLU A 301 11.06 3.47 -7.87
N ASN A 302 10.35 4.27 -7.08
CA ASN A 302 9.59 3.84 -5.92
C ASN A 302 8.08 3.76 -6.15
N ALA A 303 7.60 4.41 -7.21
CA ALA A 303 6.17 4.47 -7.51
C ALA A 303 5.60 3.08 -7.79
N TRP A 304 4.47 2.79 -7.17
CA TRP A 304 3.70 1.55 -7.36
C TRP A 304 4.43 0.26 -6.99
N MET A 305 5.55 0.34 -6.24
CA MET A 305 6.19 -0.85 -5.67
C MET A 305 5.23 -1.56 -4.73
N ALA A 306 5.14 -2.89 -4.86
CA ALA A 306 4.32 -3.71 -3.97
C ALA A 306 4.75 -3.52 -2.51
N THR A 307 3.78 -3.40 -1.61
CA THR A 307 4.01 -3.29 -0.16
C THR A 307 3.91 -4.65 0.50
N HIS A 308 4.91 -4.99 1.30
CA HIS A 308 4.95 -6.26 2.02
C HIS A 308 3.76 -6.42 2.97
N GLU A 309 3.45 -5.38 3.73
CA GLU A 309 2.46 -5.39 4.82
C GLU A 309 1.11 -5.96 4.40
N LYS A 310 0.53 -5.37 3.34
CA LYS A 310 -0.82 -5.75 2.91
C LYS A 310 -0.90 -7.14 2.30
N LEU A 311 0.12 -7.54 1.57
CA LEU A 311 0.19 -8.90 1.02
C LEU A 311 0.41 -9.91 2.14
N TYR A 312 1.25 -9.60 3.11
CA TYR A 312 1.53 -10.49 4.23
C TYR A 312 0.35 -10.60 5.21
N GLU A 313 -0.36 -9.51 5.49
CA GLU A 313 -1.63 -9.52 6.23
C GLU A 313 -2.61 -10.52 5.59
N TYR A 314 -2.74 -10.47 4.27
CA TYR A 314 -3.62 -11.39 3.55
C TYR A 314 -3.13 -12.85 3.59
N ILE A 315 -1.83 -13.10 3.52
CA ILE A 315 -1.24 -14.45 3.68
C ILE A 315 -1.64 -15.05 5.02
N ARG A 316 -1.60 -14.25 6.09
CA ARG A 316 -1.88 -14.71 7.47
C ARG A 316 -3.31 -15.15 7.72
N THR A 317 -4.24 -14.77 6.88
CA THR A 317 -5.66 -15.16 7.03
C THR A 317 -5.95 -16.61 6.63
N ASN A 318 -4.97 -17.32 6.04
CA ASN A 318 -5.19 -18.67 5.52
C ASN A 318 -3.94 -19.55 5.64
N ASP A 319 -4.09 -20.75 6.25
CA ASP A 319 -2.97 -21.65 6.52
C ASP A 319 -2.33 -22.23 5.25
N GLN A 320 -3.09 -22.42 4.17
CA GLN A 320 -2.53 -22.85 2.89
C GLN A 320 -1.61 -21.78 2.29
N ARG A 321 -1.95 -20.49 2.49
CA ARG A 321 -1.08 -19.40 2.05
C ARG A 321 0.19 -19.33 2.91
N LYS A 322 0.08 -19.53 4.22
CA LYS A 322 1.23 -19.59 5.14
C LYS A 322 2.19 -20.72 4.80
N SER A 323 1.70 -21.86 4.31
CA SER A 323 2.56 -22.97 3.91
C SER A 323 3.35 -22.72 2.61
N ILE A 324 2.96 -21.71 1.82
CA ILE A 324 3.62 -21.33 0.57
C ILE A 324 4.48 -20.08 0.77
N TRP A 325 4.01 -19.15 1.61
CA TRP A 325 4.58 -17.84 1.80
C TRP A 325 4.93 -17.60 3.26
N ASP A 326 6.18 -17.44 3.55
CA ASP A 326 6.66 -16.74 4.74
C ASP A 326 7.05 -15.30 4.41
N SER A 327 7.39 -14.53 5.43
CA SER A 327 7.77 -13.12 5.30
C SER A 327 8.96 -12.92 4.37
N GLN A 328 9.94 -13.80 4.44
CA GLN A 328 11.19 -13.72 3.68
C GLN A 328 10.98 -14.02 2.20
N ARG A 329 10.26 -15.10 1.89
CA ARG A 329 9.94 -15.47 0.51
C ARG A 329 9.12 -14.39 -0.18
N LEU A 330 8.17 -13.78 0.55
CA LEU A 330 7.42 -12.65 0.02
C LEU A 330 8.34 -11.47 -0.26
N GLN A 331 9.23 -11.13 0.67
CA GLN A 331 10.17 -10.02 0.48
C GLN A 331 11.10 -10.24 -0.72
N LEU A 332 11.59 -11.47 -0.90
CA LEU A 332 12.36 -11.86 -2.09
C LEU A 332 11.59 -11.64 -3.39
N ALA A 333 10.31 -12.00 -3.38
CA ALA A 333 9.44 -11.87 -4.55
C ALA A 333 9.11 -10.42 -4.91
N ILE A 334 8.98 -9.54 -3.91
CA ILE A 334 8.54 -8.16 -4.17
C ILE A 334 9.68 -7.15 -4.32
N ASN A 335 10.81 -7.36 -3.63
CA ASN A 335 11.91 -6.38 -3.62
C ASN A 335 13.31 -7.02 -3.50
N GLY A 336 13.47 -8.29 -3.81
CA GLY A 336 14.75 -9.00 -3.74
C GLY A 336 15.17 -9.59 -5.09
N ALA A 337 14.82 -10.83 -5.33
CA ALA A 337 15.11 -11.53 -6.60
C ALA A 337 14.27 -10.96 -7.77
N LEU A 338 13.06 -10.53 -7.48
CA LEU A 338 12.20 -9.78 -8.38
C LEU A 338 11.98 -8.38 -7.83
N LYS A 339 11.57 -7.48 -8.70
CA LYS A 339 11.02 -6.17 -8.35
C LYS A 339 9.56 -6.14 -8.78
N THR A 340 8.65 -6.15 -7.81
CA THR A 340 7.23 -6.27 -8.09
C THR A 340 6.52 -4.93 -7.97
N ARG A 341 5.68 -4.62 -8.96
CA ARG A 341 4.79 -3.47 -8.93
C ARG A 341 3.34 -3.90 -9.07
N ILE A 342 2.43 -3.15 -8.43
CA ILE A 342 0.99 -3.35 -8.54
C ILE A 342 0.39 -2.07 -9.08
N LEU A 343 -0.19 -2.15 -10.27
CA LEU A 343 -0.65 -1.03 -11.06
C LEU A 343 -2.11 -1.16 -11.43
N PHE A 344 -2.65 -0.13 -12.03
CA PHE A 344 -3.96 -0.19 -12.66
C PHE A 344 -3.95 0.49 -14.03
N ILE A 345 -4.88 0.05 -14.88
CA ILE A 345 -5.33 0.78 -16.06
C ILE A 345 -6.81 1.06 -15.88
N SER A 346 -7.21 2.31 -16.05
CA SER A 346 -8.62 2.68 -15.97
C SER A 346 -9.44 2.02 -17.09
N THR A 347 -10.67 1.66 -16.80
CA THR A 347 -11.55 0.98 -17.78
C THR A 347 -11.73 1.79 -19.07
N ASN A 348 -11.79 3.12 -18.99
CA ASN A 348 -11.86 3.96 -20.19
C ASN A 348 -10.59 3.90 -21.04
N ALA A 349 -9.41 3.87 -20.43
CA ALA A 349 -8.15 3.71 -21.17
C ALA A 349 -8.09 2.34 -21.85
N LEU A 350 -8.44 1.28 -21.12
CA LEU A 350 -8.50 -0.06 -21.71
C LEU A 350 -9.48 -0.13 -22.90
N ILE A 351 -10.72 0.32 -22.73
CA ILE A 351 -11.73 0.25 -23.79
C ILE A 351 -11.30 1.06 -25.03
N MET A 352 -10.70 2.23 -24.84
CA MET A 352 -10.16 3.02 -25.97
C MET A 352 -9.05 2.28 -26.71
N VAL A 353 -8.12 1.67 -25.98
CA VAL A 353 -7.04 0.88 -26.58
C VAL A 353 -7.61 -0.32 -27.36
N ILE A 354 -8.47 -1.11 -26.73
CA ILE A 354 -9.06 -2.30 -27.35
C ILE A 354 -9.90 -1.93 -28.58
N ASN A 355 -10.71 -0.88 -28.51
CA ASN A 355 -11.54 -0.44 -29.65
C ASN A 355 -10.70 0.10 -30.83
N SER A 356 -9.50 0.65 -30.54
CA SER A 356 -8.64 1.27 -31.58
C SER A 356 -7.63 0.28 -32.18
N TYR A 357 -7.18 -0.72 -31.42
CA TYR A 357 -6.08 -1.61 -31.82
C TYR A 357 -6.52 -3.05 -32.05
N SER A 358 -7.60 -3.54 -31.42
CA SER A 358 -8.03 -4.92 -31.62
C SER A 358 -8.65 -5.09 -33.00
N GLU A 359 -8.20 -6.11 -33.74
CA GLU A 359 -8.80 -6.52 -35.00
C GLU A 359 -9.74 -7.72 -34.85
N HIS A 360 -9.85 -8.26 -33.64
CA HIS A 360 -10.65 -9.45 -33.38
C HIS A 360 -12.16 -9.18 -33.57
N LYS A 361 -12.79 -9.96 -34.47
CA LYS A 361 -14.19 -9.75 -34.90
C LYS A 361 -15.17 -9.69 -33.73
N ALA A 362 -15.16 -10.69 -32.84
CA ALA A 362 -16.09 -10.74 -31.71
C ALA A 362 -15.89 -9.55 -30.72
N ILE A 363 -14.68 -9.02 -30.60
CA ILE A 363 -14.43 -7.82 -29.78
C ILE A 363 -15.05 -6.60 -30.45
N LYS A 364 -14.85 -6.42 -31.76
CA LYS A 364 -15.43 -5.31 -32.51
C LYS A 364 -16.95 -5.35 -32.48
N GLU A 365 -17.55 -6.54 -32.68
CA GLU A 365 -18.98 -6.73 -32.59
C GLU A 365 -19.52 -6.39 -31.20
N ALA A 366 -18.88 -6.90 -30.14
CA ALA A 366 -19.28 -6.61 -28.76
C ALA A 366 -19.19 -5.12 -28.39
N LEU A 367 -18.17 -4.41 -28.87
CA LEU A 367 -18.02 -2.98 -28.59
C LEU A 367 -18.95 -2.11 -29.46
N SER A 368 -19.35 -2.57 -30.65
CA SER A 368 -20.28 -1.87 -31.52
C SER A 368 -21.71 -1.79 -30.96
N GLU A 369 -22.08 -2.69 -30.03
CA GLU A 369 -23.34 -2.63 -29.29
C GLU A 369 -23.49 -1.35 -28.45
N PHE A 370 -22.37 -0.71 -28.13
CA PHE A 370 -22.33 0.50 -27.33
C PHE A 370 -22.07 1.72 -28.22
N ASN A 371 -22.87 2.75 -28.09
CA ASN A 371 -22.67 4.04 -28.81
C ASN A 371 -21.41 4.77 -28.29
N LEU A 372 -20.22 4.17 -28.54
CA LEU A 372 -18.96 4.79 -28.18
C LEU A 372 -18.70 6.02 -29.06
N ASN A 373 -18.22 7.10 -28.46
CA ASN A 373 -17.83 8.31 -29.18
C ASN A 373 -16.76 7.93 -30.23
N ARG A 374 -16.83 8.54 -31.43
CA ARG A 374 -15.85 8.33 -32.51
C ARG A 374 -14.40 8.43 -32.03
N ASN A 375 -14.11 9.33 -31.08
CA ASN A 375 -12.79 9.49 -30.50
C ASN A 375 -12.27 8.24 -29.78
N TRP A 376 -13.15 7.34 -29.35
CA TRP A 376 -12.75 6.09 -28.68
C TRP A 376 -12.23 5.02 -29.64
N GLY A 377 -12.39 5.22 -30.94
CA GLY A 377 -11.82 4.37 -31.99
C GLY A 377 -10.57 4.95 -32.66
N LEU A 378 -10.08 6.08 -32.19
CA LEU A 378 -8.90 6.74 -32.77
C LEU A 378 -7.62 6.34 -32.04
N LYS A 379 -6.63 5.79 -32.74
CA LYS A 379 -5.35 5.35 -32.17
C LYS A 379 -4.64 6.46 -31.39
N ASN A 380 -4.57 7.67 -31.93
CA ASN A 380 -3.93 8.81 -31.25
C ASN A 380 -4.63 9.16 -29.92
N LYS A 381 -5.94 9.02 -29.82
CA LYS A 381 -6.68 9.27 -28.57
C LYS A 381 -6.51 8.14 -27.58
N ALA A 382 -6.39 6.91 -28.03
CA ALA A 382 -6.05 5.77 -27.20
C ALA A 382 -4.63 5.94 -26.61
N GLN A 383 -3.65 6.33 -27.43
CA GLN A 383 -2.28 6.64 -27.00
C GLN A 383 -2.27 7.75 -25.95
N GLU A 384 -2.85 8.92 -26.23
CA GLU A 384 -2.93 10.05 -25.28
C GLU A 384 -3.54 9.64 -23.91
N THR A 385 -4.51 8.72 -23.95
CA THR A 385 -5.17 8.26 -22.72
C THR A 385 -4.32 7.25 -21.97
N LEU A 386 -3.66 6.32 -22.70
CA LEU A 386 -2.79 5.33 -22.11
C LEU A 386 -1.51 5.96 -21.53
N GLU A 387 -0.95 7.01 -22.18
CA GLU A 387 0.22 7.77 -21.71
C GLU A 387 0.01 8.41 -20.32
N ARG A 388 -1.22 8.70 -19.95
CA ARG A 388 -1.56 9.25 -18.64
C ARG A 388 -1.64 8.21 -17.53
N THR A 389 -1.63 6.92 -17.89
CA THR A 389 -1.71 5.83 -16.91
C THR A 389 -0.38 5.63 -16.17
N PRO A 390 -0.42 5.05 -14.95
CA PRO A 390 0.79 4.66 -14.24
C PRO A 390 1.71 3.76 -15.06
N LEU A 391 1.16 2.85 -15.85
CA LEU A 391 1.92 1.92 -16.69
C LEU A 391 2.88 2.63 -17.63
N ILE A 392 2.37 3.53 -18.49
CA ILE A 392 3.22 4.21 -19.48
C ILE A 392 4.15 5.22 -18.82
N ARG A 393 3.71 5.89 -17.76
CA ARG A 393 4.60 6.81 -17.03
C ARG A 393 5.81 6.10 -16.45
N LEU A 394 5.63 4.92 -15.87
CA LEU A 394 6.73 4.09 -15.35
C LEU A 394 7.64 3.57 -16.47
N LEU A 395 7.07 3.07 -17.56
CA LEU A 395 7.87 2.63 -18.71
C LEU A 395 8.69 3.77 -19.32
N ALA A 396 8.13 4.98 -19.32
CA ALA A 396 8.80 6.20 -19.81
C ALA A 396 9.70 6.87 -18.75
N ASN A 397 9.85 6.29 -17.56
CA ASN A 397 10.58 6.86 -16.42
C ASN A 397 10.14 8.30 -16.07
N LYS A 398 8.82 8.57 -16.10
CA LYS A 398 8.24 9.88 -15.80
C LYS A 398 7.68 9.90 -14.38
N GLU A 399 7.76 11.06 -13.74
CA GLU A 399 7.16 11.31 -12.42
C GLU A 399 5.66 11.02 -12.38
N HIS A 400 5.19 10.56 -11.22
CA HIS A 400 3.79 10.26 -10.94
C HIS A 400 3.14 11.38 -10.15
N PRO A 401 2.08 12.03 -10.67
CA PRO A 401 1.34 13.00 -9.88
C PRO A 401 0.58 12.28 -8.74
N ILE A 402 0.89 12.63 -7.50
CA ILE A 402 0.16 12.19 -6.32
C ILE A 402 -1.00 13.16 -6.04
N GLY A 403 -2.13 12.65 -5.56
CA GLY A 403 -3.22 13.46 -5.00
C GLY A 403 -4.06 14.27 -6.00
N LYS A 404 -3.93 14.06 -7.30
CA LYS A 404 -4.80 14.76 -8.27
C LYS A 404 -6.20 14.15 -8.29
N LYS A 405 -7.21 14.98 -7.98
CA LYS A 405 -8.63 14.59 -8.13
C LYS A 405 -8.99 14.36 -9.59
N LYS A 406 -9.81 13.32 -9.82
CA LYS A 406 -10.41 13.08 -11.14
C LYS A 406 -11.43 14.16 -11.44
N GLY A 407 -11.25 14.87 -12.56
CA GLY A 407 -12.24 15.84 -13.02
C GLY A 407 -13.54 15.15 -13.48
N ASN A 408 -14.65 15.92 -13.56
CA ASN A 408 -15.96 15.43 -13.98
C ASN A 408 -15.93 14.69 -15.33
N GLN A 409 -15.13 15.16 -16.29
CA GLN A 409 -14.98 14.50 -17.61
C GLN A 409 -14.35 13.10 -17.48
N THR A 410 -13.38 12.91 -16.59
CA THR A 410 -12.77 11.61 -16.33
C THR A 410 -13.80 10.66 -15.70
N GLN A 411 -14.59 11.14 -14.77
CA GLN A 411 -15.63 10.34 -14.11
C GLN A 411 -16.72 9.91 -15.10
N GLU A 412 -17.11 10.81 -16.01
CA GLU A 412 -18.05 10.47 -17.08
C GLU A 412 -17.51 9.41 -18.03
N ALA A 413 -16.23 9.53 -18.43
CA ALA A 413 -15.56 8.55 -19.27
C ALA A 413 -15.49 7.16 -18.59
N LEU A 414 -15.17 7.12 -17.28
CA LEU A 414 -15.18 5.87 -16.51
C LEU A 414 -16.56 5.22 -16.45
N ASN A 415 -17.63 6.02 -16.27
CA ASN A 415 -19.00 5.52 -16.25
C ASN A 415 -19.41 4.96 -17.63
N LYS A 416 -19.03 5.63 -18.71
CA LYS A 416 -19.29 5.13 -20.09
C LYS A 416 -18.55 3.85 -20.42
N ALA A 417 -17.36 3.64 -19.86
CA ALA A 417 -16.54 2.45 -20.08
C ALA A 417 -17.01 1.21 -19.30
N ASP A 418 -17.83 1.38 -18.26
CA ASP A 418 -18.17 0.29 -17.32
C ASP A 418 -18.91 -0.86 -18.01
N LEU A 419 -19.96 -0.56 -18.78
CA LEU A 419 -20.73 -1.59 -19.49
C LEU A 419 -19.93 -2.28 -20.61
N PRO A 420 -19.22 -1.56 -21.51
CA PRO A 420 -18.32 -2.17 -22.47
C PRO A 420 -17.27 -3.09 -21.82
N PHE A 421 -16.68 -2.65 -20.69
CA PHE A 421 -15.72 -3.46 -19.96
C PHE A 421 -16.35 -4.76 -19.42
N LYS A 422 -17.51 -4.68 -18.78
CA LYS A 422 -18.24 -5.85 -18.28
C LYS A 422 -18.59 -6.84 -19.39
N LYS A 423 -18.95 -6.33 -20.57
CA LYS A 423 -19.21 -7.18 -21.75
C LYS A 423 -17.96 -7.94 -22.17
N LEU A 424 -16.81 -7.25 -22.31
CA LEU A 424 -15.53 -7.91 -22.63
C LEU A 424 -15.12 -8.91 -21.57
N ASN A 425 -15.22 -8.55 -20.28
CA ASN A 425 -14.90 -9.46 -19.19
C ASN A 425 -15.78 -10.72 -19.18
N ASN A 426 -17.06 -10.57 -19.49
CA ASN A 426 -17.97 -11.72 -19.65
C ASN A 426 -17.57 -12.62 -20.82
N LEU A 427 -17.16 -12.05 -21.97
CA LEU A 427 -16.68 -12.85 -23.10
C LEU A 427 -15.40 -13.62 -22.76
N ILE A 428 -14.49 -13.04 -21.96
CA ILE A 428 -13.30 -13.73 -21.47
C ILE A 428 -13.68 -14.85 -20.49
N SER A 429 -14.51 -14.54 -19.50
CA SER A 429 -14.91 -15.50 -18.46
C SER A 429 -15.68 -16.70 -19.02
N THR A 430 -16.47 -16.48 -20.09
CA THR A 430 -17.20 -17.53 -20.82
C THR A 430 -16.35 -18.19 -21.90
N ARG A 431 -15.07 -17.85 -22.03
CA ARG A 431 -14.13 -18.40 -23.04
C ARG A 431 -14.57 -18.18 -24.50
N GLN A 432 -15.38 -17.17 -24.75
CA GLN A 432 -15.76 -16.79 -26.14
C GLN A 432 -14.62 -16.03 -26.82
N ILE A 433 -13.82 -15.30 -26.05
CA ILE A 433 -12.56 -14.70 -26.48
C ILE A 433 -11.45 -15.05 -25.49
N SER A 434 -10.20 -15.04 -25.97
CA SER A 434 -9.03 -15.10 -25.08
C SER A 434 -8.60 -13.69 -24.69
N ASP A 435 -8.13 -13.52 -23.46
CA ASP A 435 -7.47 -12.29 -22.96
C ASP A 435 -6.22 -11.94 -23.78
N CYS A 436 -5.57 -12.92 -24.41
CA CYS A 436 -4.46 -12.70 -25.35
C CYS A 436 -4.76 -11.65 -26.43
N HIS A 437 -6.03 -11.53 -26.86
CA HIS A 437 -6.42 -10.52 -27.85
C HIS A 437 -6.39 -9.10 -27.27
N LEU A 438 -6.69 -8.96 -25.97
CA LEU A 438 -6.59 -7.70 -25.26
C LEU A 438 -5.12 -7.35 -25.03
N ASN A 439 -4.34 -8.34 -24.56
CA ASN A 439 -2.90 -8.20 -24.31
C ASN A 439 -2.16 -7.76 -25.58
N LYS A 440 -2.51 -8.35 -26.74
CA LYS A 440 -1.96 -7.96 -28.03
C LYS A 440 -2.26 -6.49 -28.38
N ALA A 441 -3.51 -6.07 -28.25
CA ALA A 441 -3.92 -4.69 -28.55
C ALA A 441 -3.21 -3.67 -27.62
N ILE A 442 -3.04 -4.02 -26.33
CA ILE A 442 -2.30 -3.19 -25.38
C ILE A 442 -0.81 -3.12 -25.77
N SER A 443 -0.19 -4.25 -26.10
CA SER A 443 1.20 -4.32 -26.53
C SER A 443 1.45 -3.43 -27.77
N GLU A 444 0.61 -3.51 -28.78
CA GLU A 444 0.70 -2.64 -29.97
C GLU A 444 0.59 -1.15 -29.60
N CYS A 445 -0.34 -0.80 -28.71
CA CYS A 445 -0.48 0.59 -28.25
C CYS A 445 0.74 1.07 -27.42
N ILE A 446 1.32 0.20 -26.58
CA ILE A 446 2.55 0.49 -25.82
C ILE A 446 3.71 0.78 -26.79
N ASN A 447 3.86 -0.05 -27.83
CA ASN A 447 4.90 0.12 -28.84
C ASN A 447 4.77 1.45 -29.57
N ASP A 448 3.54 1.83 -29.93
CA ASP A 448 3.26 3.11 -30.58
C ASP A 448 3.50 4.31 -29.63
N CYS A 449 3.20 4.20 -28.32
CA CYS A 449 3.41 5.28 -27.34
C CYS A 449 4.89 5.55 -27.06
N LEU A 450 5.71 4.50 -27.00
CA LEU A 450 7.08 4.58 -26.46
C LEU A 450 8.18 4.22 -27.45
N SER A 451 7.83 3.79 -28.65
CA SER A 451 8.77 3.26 -29.66
C SER A 451 9.68 2.15 -29.10
N ILE A 452 9.11 1.28 -28.25
CA ILE A 452 9.77 0.11 -27.66
C ILE A 452 9.24 -1.18 -28.29
N ASN A 453 9.91 -2.29 -28.05
CA ASN A 453 9.46 -3.61 -28.48
C ASN A 453 8.83 -4.37 -27.30
N SER A 454 7.53 -4.23 -27.12
CA SER A 454 6.76 -5.10 -26.22
C SER A 454 6.13 -6.24 -27.02
N ILE A 455 6.15 -7.44 -26.48
CA ILE A 455 5.65 -8.64 -27.17
C ILE A 455 4.67 -9.37 -26.26
N SER A 456 3.44 -9.58 -26.76
CA SER A 456 2.42 -10.33 -26.03
C SER A 456 2.65 -11.84 -26.12
N GLU A 457 2.33 -12.57 -25.04
CA GLU A 457 2.30 -14.04 -24.97
C GLU A 457 3.64 -14.72 -25.33
N GLN A 458 4.76 -14.03 -25.16
CA GLN A 458 6.07 -14.62 -25.41
C GLN A 458 6.61 -15.31 -24.15
N PRO A 459 7.14 -16.56 -24.25
CA PRO A 459 7.87 -17.17 -23.17
C PRO A 459 9.05 -16.33 -22.71
N HIS A 460 9.26 -16.25 -21.41
CA HIS A 460 10.40 -15.52 -20.86
C HIS A 460 11.73 -16.11 -21.39
N PRO A 461 12.71 -15.30 -21.81
CA PRO A 461 13.91 -15.79 -22.52
C PRO A 461 14.72 -16.88 -21.78
N TRP A 462 14.79 -16.82 -20.47
CA TRP A 462 15.55 -17.75 -19.66
C TRP A 462 14.71 -18.51 -18.60
N ILE A 463 13.50 -18.02 -18.24
CA ILE A 463 12.50 -18.77 -17.44
C ILE A 463 11.43 -19.30 -18.40
N LYS A 464 11.76 -20.31 -19.20
CA LYS A 464 10.94 -20.79 -20.32
C LYS A 464 9.52 -21.23 -19.94
N SER A 465 9.29 -21.62 -18.69
CA SER A 465 7.98 -22.03 -18.15
C SER A 465 7.10 -20.82 -17.78
N VAL A 466 7.65 -19.61 -17.70
CA VAL A 466 6.90 -18.38 -17.47
C VAL A 466 6.58 -17.73 -18.82
N ARG A 467 5.29 -17.46 -19.00
CA ARG A 467 4.78 -16.71 -20.16
C ARG A 467 3.99 -15.53 -19.63
N PRO A 468 4.59 -14.33 -19.52
CA PRO A 468 3.87 -13.12 -19.16
C PRO A 468 2.88 -12.72 -20.24
N ASP A 469 1.83 -11.99 -19.86
CA ASP A 469 0.85 -11.46 -20.81
C ASP A 469 1.50 -10.51 -21.83
N ILE A 470 2.44 -9.68 -21.36
CA ILE A 470 3.32 -8.87 -22.22
C ILE A 470 4.73 -8.89 -21.64
N PHE A 471 5.71 -9.14 -22.49
CA PHE A 471 7.13 -9.08 -22.16
C PHE A 471 7.77 -7.85 -22.79
N ILE A 472 8.58 -7.14 -22.00
CA ILE A 472 9.33 -5.94 -22.45
C ILE A 472 10.79 -6.11 -22.05
N GLU A 473 11.68 -5.94 -23.00
CA GLU A 473 13.11 -5.88 -22.73
C GLU A 473 13.64 -4.47 -23.02
N THR A 474 14.30 -3.90 -22.02
CA THR A 474 14.95 -2.59 -22.09
C THR A 474 16.44 -2.72 -21.77
N ASP A 475 17.23 -1.64 -22.01
CA ASP A 475 18.66 -1.60 -21.71
C ASP A 475 18.96 -1.76 -20.21
N GLY A 476 18.94 -2.92 -19.68
CA GLY A 476 19.30 -3.18 -18.28
C GLY A 476 18.28 -3.95 -17.48
N LYS A 477 17.05 -4.12 -17.96
CA LYS A 477 16.01 -4.88 -17.24
C LYS A 477 15.02 -5.56 -18.18
N GLN A 478 14.39 -6.61 -17.64
CA GLN A 478 13.28 -7.33 -18.25
C GLN A 478 12.03 -7.12 -17.41
N ILE A 479 10.94 -6.75 -18.07
CA ILE A 479 9.67 -6.43 -17.43
C ILE A 479 8.61 -7.41 -17.92
N CYS A 480 8.01 -8.14 -16.98
CA CYS A 480 6.88 -9.01 -17.22
C CYS A 480 5.61 -8.29 -16.78
N LEU A 481 4.69 -8.02 -17.69
CA LEU A 481 3.39 -7.46 -17.37
C LEU A 481 2.36 -8.59 -17.27
N GLU A 482 1.62 -8.60 -16.16
CA GLU A 482 0.56 -9.56 -15.87
C GLU A 482 -0.75 -8.81 -15.69
N PHE A 483 -1.69 -9.00 -16.60
CA PHE A 483 -2.97 -8.32 -16.58
C PHE A 483 -4.04 -9.15 -15.87
N HIS A 484 -4.86 -8.50 -15.09
CA HIS A 484 -6.04 -9.12 -14.48
C HIS A 484 -7.30 -8.33 -14.79
N TYR A 485 -8.10 -8.92 -15.67
CA TYR A 485 -9.39 -8.39 -16.07
C TYR A 485 -10.47 -9.00 -15.17
N THR A 486 -11.01 -8.20 -14.26
CA THR A 486 -12.01 -8.66 -13.28
C THR A 486 -13.07 -7.58 -13.05
N ASP A 487 -14.25 -7.98 -12.65
CA ASP A 487 -15.31 -7.08 -12.18
C ASP A 487 -15.39 -7.00 -10.63
N LYS A 488 -14.54 -7.78 -9.95
CA LYS A 488 -14.50 -7.85 -8.50
C LYS A 488 -13.63 -6.74 -7.93
N ASN A 489 -14.26 -5.78 -7.26
CA ASN A 489 -13.60 -4.66 -6.60
C ASN A 489 -13.35 -4.96 -5.11
N VAL A 490 -12.56 -6.00 -4.83
CA VAL A 490 -12.23 -6.41 -3.45
C VAL A 490 -10.72 -6.61 -3.29
N PRO A 491 -10.14 -6.19 -2.14
CA PRO A 491 -8.71 -6.33 -1.89
C PRO A 491 -8.19 -7.77 -2.02
N GLY A 492 -8.98 -8.75 -1.60
CA GLY A 492 -8.62 -10.16 -1.70
C GLY A 492 -8.35 -10.64 -3.13
N GLU A 493 -9.06 -10.10 -4.12
CA GLU A 493 -8.82 -10.45 -5.54
C GLU A 493 -7.43 -10.02 -6.01
N ILE A 494 -6.99 -8.83 -5.60
CA ILE A 494 -5.64 -8.33 -5.91
C ILE A 494 -4.60 -9.24 -5.25
N ALA A 495 -4.73 -9.46 -3.95
CA ALA A 495 -3.76 -10.24 -3.19
C ALA A 495 -3.67 -11.69 -3.70
N ASP A 496 -4.79 -12.36 -3.94
CA ASP A 496 -4.81 -13.74 -4.47
C ASP A 496 -4.15 -13.83 -5.85
N TYR A 497 -4.46 -12.90 -6.75
CA TYR A 497 -3.88 -12.91 -8.08
C TYR A 497 -2.36 -12.70 -8.02
N VAL A 498 -1.92 -11.67 -7.30
CA VAL A 498 -0.50 -11.33 -7.14
C VAL A 498 0.27 -12.49 -6.52
N LEU A 499 -0.19 -13.02 -5.39
CA LEU A 499 0.52 -14.10 -4.69
C LEU A 499 0.57 -15.39 -5.51
N ARG A 500 -0.52 -15.74 -6.19
CA ARG A 500 -0.56 -16.93 -7.05
C ARG A 500 0.44 -16.82 -8.21
N LYS A 501 0.48 -15.67 -8.89
CA LYS A 501 1.41 -15.46 -10.02
C LYS A 501 2.85 -15.37 -9.51
N LEU A 502 3.12 -14.61 -8.43
CA LEU A 502 4.46 -14.53 -7.84
C LEU A 502 4.98 -15.90 -7.42
N ASN A 503 4.13 -16.79 -6.90
CA ASN A 503 4.56 -18.15 -6.56
C ASN A 503 5.07 -18.91 -7.79
N VAL A 504 4.46 -18.73 -8.95
CA VAL A 504 4.97 -19.34 -10.20
C VAL A 504 6.34 -18.79 -10.55
N TYR A 505 6.53 -17.47 -10.47
CA TYR A 505 7.83 -16.85 -10.74
C TYR A 505 8.90 -17.30 -9.74
N MET A 506 8.57 -17.33 -8.45
CA MET A 506 9.53 -17.74 -7.41
C MET A 506 9.95 -19.19 -7.55
N ASN A 507 9.02 -20.12 -7.75
CA ASN A 507 9.34 -21.53 -7.97
C ASN A 507 10.31 -21.70 -9.15
N GLN A 508 10.10 -20.96 -10.22
CA GLN A 508 10.98 -21.05 -11.39
C GLN A 508 12.37 -20.43 -11.15
N LEU A 509 12.43 -19.37 -10.36
CA LEU A 509 13.71 -18.77 -9.96
C LEU A 509 14.49 -19.70 -9.02
N GLU A 510 13.79 -20.33 -8.09
CA GLU A 510 14.36 -21.34 -7.17
C GLU A 510 14.92 -22.53 -7.96
N ASP A 511 14.17 -23.07 -8.93
CA ASP A 511 14.61 -24.14 -9.81
C ASP A 511 15.82 -23.71 -10.66
N TYR A 512 15.79 -22.50 -11.23
CA TYR A 512 16.89 -21.98 -12.05
C TYR A 512 18.16 -21.76 -11.24
N SER A 513 18.04 -21.28 -10.02
CA SER A 513 19.19 -21.05 -9.13
C SER A 513 19.80 -22.35 -8.57
N GLY A 514 19.10 -23.47 -8.69
CA GLY A 514 19.47 -24.74 -8.05
C GLY A 514 19.42 -24.68 -6.52
N GLN A 515 18.75 -23.67 -5.98
CA GLN A 515 18.54 -23.48 -4.54
C GLN A 515 17.05 -23.57 -4.26
N LYS A 516 16.59 -24.71 -3.75
CA LYS A 516 15.35 -24.71 -2.98
C LYS A 516 15.64 -23.91 -1.72
N VAL A 517 14.90 -22.83 -1.52
CA VAL A 517 14.88 -22.15 -0.23
C VAL A 517 14.27 -23.15 0.75
N LEU A 518 15.14 -23.81 1.51
CA LEU A 518 14.73 -24.66 2.63
C LEU A 518 14.34 -23.72 3.76
N PHE A 519 13.06 -23.56 3.96
CA PHE A 519 12.47 -22.92 5.12
C PHE A 519 12.19 -23.95 6.22
#